data_89b61270cafc796fbc2910d805f61868
#
_entry.id   89b61270cafc796fbc2910d805f61868
#
_cell.length_a   1.000
_cell.length_b   1.000
_cell.length_c   1.000
_cell.angle_alpha   90.00
_cell.angle_beta   90.00
_cell.angle_gamma   90.00
#
_symmetry.space_group_name_H-M   'P 1'
#
loop_
_entity.id
_entity.type
_entity.pdbx_description
1 polymer ?
#
loop_
_entity_poly.entity_id
_entity_poly.type
_entity_poly.pdbx_seq_one_letter_code
_entity_poly.pdbx_strand_id
1 'polypeptide(L)'
;ITRFYWQIDAPITTPLTVTMRYMDEAGAPIFDSQFYPPVASLWYPVTQWPMGKTVLVQSLPWALPQGRFALEVAVADSDNALLPVRTLSPLRPVVDGGWLRLGSFERTRRGWQAMPETTVAGAALDARFGDNIRLLQASIAPVARGATTATVALAWQIEAAPPLDYSLFIHLLNAAGEKVTQLDTQPRDGFGPLPMTTWPMNATIAGNYALPLPVNLPPGEYTVIVGLYDWQAGANLAATGSNVQPGHIVDIGRLRLP
;
A
#
# COMPACT_ATOMS: atom_id res chain seq x y z
N ILE A 1 8.59 -21.00 -7.37
CA ILE A 1 7.45 -21.85 -6.95
C ILE A 1 6.93 -21.31 -5.62
N THR A 2 5.65 -20.94 -5.61
CA THR A 2 4.94 -20.52 -4.40
C THR A 2 4.08 -21.66 -3.91
N ARG A 3 4.03 -21.87 -2.61
CA ARG A 3 3.24 -22.93 -1.98
C ARG A 3 2.28 -22.31 -0.99
N PHE A 4 1.00 -22.66 -1.11
CA PHE A 4 -0.07 -22.27 -0.21
C PHE A 4 -0.63 -23.51 0.49
N TYR A 5 -0.88 -23.38 1.76
CA TYR A 5 -1.52 -24.41 2.56
C TYR A 5 -2.94 -23.93 2.89
N TRP A 6 -3.93 -24.62 2.36
CA TRP A 6 -5.34 -24.29 2.47
C TRP A 6 -6.06 -25.30 3.34
N GLN A 7 -7.07 -24.83 4.05
CA GLN A 7 -8.01 -25.66 4.76
C GLN A 7 -9.42 -25.12 4.52
N ILE A 8 -10.39 -26.00 4.35
CA ILE A 8 -11.80 -25.64 4.27
C ILE A 8 -12.50 -26.08 5.56
N ASP A 9 -13.33 -25.18 6.10
CA ASP A 9 -14.09 -25.39 7.33
C ASP A 9 -15.55 -25.80 7.05
N ALA A 10 -15.98 -25.69 5.79
CA ALA A 10 -17.29 -26.12 5.31
C ALA A 10 -17.17 -26.73 3.91
N PRO A 11 -18.09 -27.62 3.50
CA PRO A 11 -18.11 -28.17 2.15
C PRO A 11 -18.29 -27.06 1.11
N ILE A 12 -17.47 -27.08 0.07
CA ILE A 12 -17.56 -26.16 -1.07
C ILE A 12 -18.24 -26.90 -2.21
N THR A 13 -19.38 -26.38 -2.63
CA THR A 13 -20.22 -27.00 -3.68
C THR A 13 -20.05 -26.36 -5.06
N THR A 14 -19.47 -25.16 -5.10
CA THR A 14 -19.22 -24.41 -6.34
C THR A 14 -17.75 -24.45 -6.69
N PRO A 15 -17.36 -24.49 -7.96
CA PRO A 15 -15.98 -24.38 -8.36
C PRO A 15 -15.39 -23.04 -7.92
N LEU A 16 -14.27 -23.10 -7.20
CA LEU A 16 -13.49 -21.93 -6.82
C LEU A 16 -12.05 -22.10 -7.30
N THR A 17 -11.42 -21.00 -7.66
CA THR A 17 -10.03 -20.96 -8.10
C THR A 17 -9.21 -20.09 -7.16
N VAL A 18 -8.12 -20.63 -6.64
CA VAL A 18 -7.10 -19.82 -5.95
C VAL A 18 -6.28 -19.11 -7.02
N THR A 19 -6.25 -17.80 -6.93
CA THR A 19 -5.45 -16.97 -7.84
C THR A 19 -4.40 -16.18 -7.08
N MET A 20 -3.29 -15.86 -7.73
CA MET A 20 -2.20 -15.08 -7.17
C MET A 20 -1.68 -14.08 -8.18
N ARG A 21 -1.16 -12.96 -7.70
CA ARG A 21 -0.46 -11.99 -8.53
C ARG A 21 0.78 -11.45 -7.84
N TYR A 22 1.75 -11.03 -8.65
CA TYR A 22 2.94 -10.32 -8.20
C TYR A 22 2.85 -8.88 -8.68
N MET A 23 2.86 -7.95 -7.73
CA MET A 23 2.80 -6.51 -7.98
C MET A 23 4.19 -5.90 -7.91
N ASP A 24 4.51 -5.00 -8.82
CA ASP A 24 5.74 -4.20 -8.75
C ASP A 24 5.60 -2.99 -7.80
N GLU A 25 6.68 -2.23 -7.63
CA GLU A 25 6.70 -1.03 -6.80
C GLU A 25 5.83 0.12 -7.37
N ALA A 26 5.45 0.07 -8.64
CA ALA A 26 4.51 1.00 -9.25
C ALA A 26 3.03 0.63 -8.97
N GLY A 27 2.78 -0.58 -8.43
CA GLY A 27 1.44 -1.10 -8.21
C GLY A 27 0.85 -1.76 -9.45
N ALA A 28 1.68 -2.15 -10.42
CA ALA A 28 1.25 -2.88 -11.61
C ALA A 28 1.45 -4.38 -11.44
N PRO A 29 0.51 -5.23 -11.89
CA PRO A 29 0.69 -6.67 -11.88
C PRO A 29 1.72 -7.07 -12.95
N ILE A 30 2.81 -7.69 -12.51
CA ILE A 30 3.82 -8.27 -13.42
C ILE A 30 3.40 -9.67 -13.86
N PHE A 31 2.68 -10.34 -12.99
CA PHE A 31 2.15 -11.67 -13.23
C PHE A 31 0.83 -11.83 -12.48
N ASP A 32 -0.16 -12.40 -13.14
CA ASP A 32 -1.46 -12.72 -12.59
C ASP A 32 -1.87 -14.13 -13.02
N SER A 33 -2.08 -15.01 -12.04
CA SER A 33 -2.48 -16.40 -12.29
C SER A 33 -3.96 -16.56 -12.65
N GLN A 34 -4.76 -15.51 -12.60
CA GLN A 34 -6.14 -15.53 -13.08
C GLN A 34 -6.22 -16.00 -14.54
N PHE A 35 -5.20 -15.65 -15.32
CA PHE A 35 -5.05 -16.07 -16.72
C PHE A 35 -4.31 -17.41 -16.89
N TYR A 36 -3.66 -17.90 -15.84
CA TYR A 36 -2.84 -19.12 -15.84
C TYR A 36 -3.08 -19.90 -14.53
N PRO A 37 -4.27 -20.52 -14.37
CA PRO A 37 -4.62 -21.18 -13.11
C PRO A 37 -3.60 -22.25 -12.75
N PRO A 38 -3.29 -22.43 -11.47
CA PRO A 38 -2.42 -23.51 -11.01
C PRO A 38 -2.94 -24.86 -11.49
N VAL A 39 -2.07 -25.68 -12.06
CA VAL A 39 -2.45 -27.03 -12.55
C VAL A 39 -3.11 -27.87 -11.47
N ALA A 40 -2.73 -27.66 -10.22
CA ALA A 40 -3.34 -28.34 -9.08
C ALA A 40 -4.86 -28.11 -8.97
N SER A 41 -5.38 -26.94 -9.33
CA SER A 41 -6.82 -26.66 -9.28
C SER A 41 -7.62 -27.40 -10.38
N LEU A 42 -6.96 -27.82 -11.45
CA LEU A 42 -7.58 -28.62 -12.51
C LEU A 42 -7.67 -30.12 -12.12
N TRP A 43 -6.67 -30.62 -11.39
CA TRP A 43 -6.59 -32.05 -11.03
C TRP A 43 -7.27 -32.36 -9.70
N TYR A 44 -7.33 -31.38 -8.81
CA TYR A 44 -7.93 -31.54 -7.49
C TYR A 44 -8.75 -30.30 -7.14
N PRO A 45 -9.94 -30.18 -7.75
CA PRO A 45 -10.81 -29.01 -7.57
C PRO A 45 -11.23 -28.88 -6.10
N VAL A 46 -11.44 -27.64 -5.67
CA VAL A 46 -11.76 -27.31 -4.28
C VAL A 46 -13.01 -28.02 -3.75
N THR A 47 -13.94 -28.36 -4.65
CA THR A 47 -15.15 -29.13 -4.32
C THR A 47 -14.89 -30.56 -3.83
N GLN A 48 -13.67 -31.08 -4.05
CA GLN A 48 -13.23 -32.40 -3.61
C GLN A 48 -12.33 -32.35 -2.37
N TRP A 49 -12.04 -31.16 -1.85
CA TRP A 49 -11.15 -31.03 -0.69
C TRP A 49 -11.84 -31.56 0.56
N PRO A 50 -11.16 -32.36 1.38
CA PRO A 50 -11.73 -32.87 2.62
C PRO A 50 -11.72 -31.77 3.69
N MET A 51 -12.85 -31.64 4.41
CA MET A 51 -12.95 -30.69 5.53
C MET A 51 -11.88 -30.94 6.59
N GLY A 52 -11.36 -29.88 7.14
CA GLY A 52 -10.39 -29.91 8.24
C GLY A 52 -9.02 -30.50 7.85
N LYS A 53 -8.78 -30.76 6.57
CA LYS A 53 -7.47 -31.23 6.09
C LYS A 53 -6.73 -30.11 5.38
N THR A 54 -5.41 -30.10 5.53
CA THR A 54 -4.56 -29.17 4.82
C THR A 54 -4.31 -29.65 3.39
N VAL A 55 -4.65 -28.80 2.41
CA VAL A 55 -4.39 -29.04 1.00
C VAL A 55 -3.28 -28.10 0.53
N LEU A 56 -2.27 -28.66 -0.10
CA LEU A 56 -1.16 -27.91 -0.69
C LEU A 56 -1.53 -27.50 -2.13
N VAL A 57 -1.57 -26.20 -2.38
CA VAL A 57 -1.65 -25.62 -3.72
C VAL A 57 -0.30 -25.04 -4.07
N GLN A 58 0.28 -25.48 -5.18
CA GLN A 58 1.60 -25.05 -5.63
C GLN A 58 1.51 -24.38 -6.99
N SER A 59 2.12 -23.21 -7.12
CA SER A 59 2.25 -22.55 -8.42
C SER A 59 3.26 -23.24 -9.32
N LEU A 60 3.12 -23.03 -10.63
CA LEU A 60 4.20 -23.30 -11.55
C LEU A 60 5.42 -22.39 -11.26
N PRO A 61 6.63 -22.81 -11.68
CA PRO A 61 7.78 -21.92 -11.59
C PRO A 61 7.62 -20.76 -12.58
N TRP A 62 7.63 -19.54 -12.06
CA TRP A 62 7.57 -18.32 -12.88
C TRP A 62 8.92 -17.63 -12.93
N ALA A 63 9.30 -17.16 -14.10
CA ALA A 63 10.52 -16.41 -14.32
C ALA A 63 10.25 -14.91 -14.10
N LEU A 64 10.08 -14.49 -12.86
CA LEU A 64 9.98 -13.06 -12.54
C LEU A 64 11.33 -12.37 -12.76
N PRO A 65 11.38 -11.11 -13.20
CA PRO A 65 12.61 -10.33 -13.32
C PRO A 65 13.26 -10.13 -11.95
N GLN A 66 14.48 -9.60 -11.90
CA GLN A 66 15.05 -9.11 -10.64
C GLN A 66 14.32 -7.84 -10.21
N GLY A 67 14.11 -7.67 -8.92
CA GLY A 67 13.39 -6.52 -8.38
C GLY A 67 12.59 -6.86 -7.13
N ARG A 68 11.79 -5.92 -6.72
CA ARG A 68 10.92 -6.02 -5.55
C ARG A 68 9.49 -6.27 -5.97
N PHE A 69 8.83 -7.13 -5.24
CA PHE A 69 7.47 -7.58 -5.54
C PHE A 69 6.65 -7.74 -4.29
N ALA A 70 5.37 -7.40 -4.36
CA ALA A 70 4.38 -7.87 -3.40
C ALA A 70 3.69 -9.12 -3.97
N LEU A 71 3.46 -10.12 -3.13
CA LEU A 71 2.67 -11.30 -3.45
C LEU A 71 1.28 -11.13 -2.87
N GLU A 72 0.29 -11.26 -3.72
CA GLU A 72 -1.13 -11.20 -3.36
C GLU A 72 -1.83 -12.49 -3.78
N VAL A 73 -2.81 -12.89 -2.99
CA VAL A 73 -3.63 -14.07 -3.25
C VAL A 73 -5.11 -13.72 -3.12
N ALA A 74 -5.93 -14.31 -3.95
CA ALA A 74 -7.37 -14.19 -3.87
C ALA A 74 -8.04 -15.54 -4.20
N VAL A 75 -9.34 -15.60 -3.99
CA VAL A 75 -10.19 -16.71 -4.44
C VAL A 75 -11.22 -16.14 -5.38
N ALA A 76 -11.37 -16.75 -6.54
CA ALA A 76 -12.34 -16.36 -7.55
C ALA A 76 -13.37 -17.49 -7.76
N ASP A 77 -14.59 -17.12 -8.13
CA ASP A 77 -15.63 -18.05 -8.57
C ASP A 77 -15.46 -18.44 -10.05
N SER A 78 -16.43 -19.18 -10.58
CA SER A 78 -16.45 -19.63 -11.98
C SER A 78 -16.50 -18.48 -13.00
N ASP A 79 -16.99 -17.31 -12.60
CA ASP A 79 -17.11 -16.13 -13.45
C ASP A 79 -15.91 -15.19 -13.31
N ASN A 80 -14.87 -15.65 -12.60
CA ASN A 80 -13.67 -14.88 -12.20
C ASN A 80 -13.96 -13.69 -11.28
N ALA A 81 -15.12 -13.65 -10.64
CA ALA A 81 -15.41 -12.66 -9.62
C ALA A 81 -14.69 -13.01 -8.31
N LEU A 82 -13.99 -12.03 -7.73
CA LEU A 82 -13.26 -12.23 -6.49
C LEU A 82 -14.24 -12.39 -5.32
N LEU A 83 -14.00 -13.39 -4.50
CA LEU A 83 -14.75 -13.58 -3.26
C LEU A 83 -14.24 -12.62 -2.18
N PRO A 84 -15.14 -12.13 -1.31
CA PRO A 84 -14.74 -11.31 -0.17
C PRO A 84 -13.76 -12.06 0.72
N VAL A 85 -12.64 -11.45 1.01
CA VAL A 85 -11.62 -11.99 1.91
C VAL A 85 -11.70 -11.28 3.26
N ARG A 86 -11.64 -12.06 4.33
CA ARG A 86 -11.42 -11.56 5.69
C ARG A 86 -10.11 -12.11 6.22
N THR A 87 -9.26 -11.23 6.70
CA THR A 87 -8.03 -11.65 7.36
C THR A 87 -8.24 -11.72 8.88
N LEU A 88 -7.73 -12.80 9.48
CA LEU A 88 -7.64 -12.92 10.94
C LEU A 88 -6.30 -12.40 11.46
N SER A 89 -5.37 -12.12 10.56
CA SER A 89 -4.05 -11.58 10.91
C SER A 89 -4.05 -10.06 10.77
N PRO A 90 -3.72 -9.32 11.83
CA PRO A 90 -3.58 -7.86 11.74
C PRO A 90 -2.43 -7.40 10.84
N LEU A 91 -1.59 -8.32 10.36
CA LEU A 91 -0.43 -8.05 9.52
C LEU A 91 -0.68 -8.33 8.02
N ARG A 92 -1.91 -8.65 7.62
CA ARG A 92 -2.22 -9.03 6.25
C ARG A 92 -3.35 -8.17 5.68
N PRO A 93 -3.04 -7.08 4.99
CA PRO A 93 -4.06 -6.20 4.44
C PRO A 93 -4.80 -6.84 3.27
N VAL A 94 -6.09 -6.56 3.19
CA VAL A 94 -6.90 -6.84 2.00
C VAL A 94 -6.82 -5.64 1.09
N VAL A 95 -6.48 -5.85 -0.16
CA VAL A 95 -6.29 -4.80 -1.16
C VAL A 95 -7.20 -5.05 -2.36
N ASP A 96 -7.53 -4.00 -3.09
CA ASP A 96 -8.11 -4.04 -4.43
C ASP A 96 -9.27 -5.05 -4.59
N GLY A 97 -10.28 -4.92 -3.72
CA GLY A 97 -11.56 -5.63 -3.86
C GLY A 97 -11.56 -7.12 -3.48
N GLY A 98 -10.51 -7.65 -2.88
CA GLY A 98 -10.52 -9.05 -2.43
C GLY A 98 -9.17 -9.76 -2.51
N TRP A 99 -8.11 -9.05 -2.85
CA TRP A 99 -6.75 -9.59 -2.79
C TRP A 99 -6.18 -9.47 -1.39
N LEU A 100 -5.63 -10.55 -0.86
CA LEU A 100 -4.90 -10.58 0.40
C LEU A 100 -3.40 -10.46 0.12
N ARG A 101 -2.77 -9.36 0.56
CA ARG A 101 -1.33 -9.19 0.44
C ARG A 101 -0.60 -10.05 1.46
N LEU A 102 0.20 -11.00 1.01
CA LEU A 102 0.91 -11.94 1.86
C LEU A 102 2.26 -11.44 2.34
N GLY A 103 2.88 -10.56 1.60
CA GLY A 103 4.16 -9.97 1.94
C GLY A 103 4.90 -9.43 0.73
N SER A 104 6.06 -8.84 1.02
CA SER A 104 6.96 -8.24 0.04
C SER A 104 8.26 -9.01 -0.03
N PHE A 105 8.79 -9.13 -1.23
CA PHE A 105 9.97 -9.94 -1.52
C PHE A 105 10.88 -9.21 -2.49
N GLU A 106 12.16 -9.42 -2.35
CA GLU A 106 13.16 -9.00 -3.34
C GLU A 106 13.73 -10.23 -4.04
N ARG A 107 13.77 -10.20 -5.37
CA ARG A 107 14.48 -11.17 -6.17
C ARG A 107 15.81 -10.60 -6.61
N THR A 108 16.88 -11.21 -6.14
CA THR A 108 18.25 -10.89 -6.51
C THR A 108 18.85 -12.03 -7.36
N ARG A 109 20.08 -11.85 -7.87
CA ARG A 109 20.84 -12.94 -8.49
C ARG A 109 21.11 -14.12 -7.55
N ARG A 110 21.08 -13.90 -6.24
CA ARG A 110 21.35 -14.91 -5.21
C ARG A 110 20.08 -15.64 -4.76
N GLY A 111 18.90 -15.23 -5.21
CA GLY A 111 17.62 -15.84 -4.84
C GLY A 111 16.61 -14.84 -4.31
N TRP A 112 15.64 -15.36 -3.59
CA TRP A 112 14.55 -14.60 -2.98
C TRP A 112 14.83 -14.31 -1.53
N GLN A 113 14.50 -13.10 -1.08
CA GLN A 113 14.49 -12.76 0.34
C GLN A 113 13.19 -12.00 0.66
N ALA A 114 12.63 -12.26 1.85
CA ALA A 114 11.54 -11.46 2.36
C ALA A 114 12.07 -10.05 2.64
N MET A 115 11.29 -9.05 2.28
CA MET A 115 11.63 -7.69 2.62
C MET A 115 11.12 -7.38 4.04
N PRO A 116 11.91 -6.70 4.86
CA PRO A 116 11.40 -6.13 6.09
C PRO A 116 10.29 -5.11 5.78
N GLU A 117 9.43 -4.86 6.74
CA GLU A 117 8.49 -3.76 6.66
C GLU A 117 9.23 -2.45 6.35
N THR A 118 8.66 -1.65 5.46
CA THR A 118 9.29 -0.39 5.05
C THR A 118 9.39 0.53 6.27
N THR A 119 10.60 0.90 6.65
CA THR A 119 10.82 1.92 7.68
C THR A 119 11.11 3.25 7.00
N VAL A 120 10.45 4.30 7.44
CA VAL A 120 10.76 5.67 7.02
C VAL A 120 11.84 6.22 7.95
N ALA A 121 13.04 6.44 7.42
CA ALA A 121 14.09 7.14 8.14
C ALA A 121 13.80 8.64 8.06
N GLY A 122 13.11 9.19 9.04
CA GLY A 122 12.70 10.60 9.04
C GLY A 122 12.46 11.14 10.43
N ALA A 123 12.08 12.41 10.50
CA ALA A 123 11.68 13.02 11.76
C ALA A 123 10.44 12.32 12.32
N ALA A 124 10.49 12.01 13.61
CA ALA A 124 9.30 11.56 14.33
C ALA A 124 8.27 12.70 14.36
N LEU A 125 7.03 12.37 14.07
CA LEU A 125 5.92 13.31 14.10
C LEU A 125 4.89 12.84 15.13
N ASP A 126 4.26 13.79 15.78
CA ASP A 126 3.10 13.54 16.63
C ASP A 126 1.90 14.25 16.02
N ALA A 127 1.36 13.67 14.97
CA ALA A 127 0.17 14.18 14.30
C ALA A 127 -0.89 13.07 14.22
N ARG A 128 -2.07 13.38 14.74
CA ARG A 128 -3.24 12.49 14.76
C ARG A 128 -4.32 13.09 13.88
N PHE A 129 -4.85 12.29 12.99
CA PHE A 129 -5.98 12.64 12.13
C PHE A 129 -7.23 11.88 12.58
N GLY A 130 -8.32 12.62 12.84
CA GLY A 130 -9.48 12.07 13.52
C GLY A 130 -9.07 11.44 14.85
N ASP A 131 -9.75 10.35 15.22
CA ASP A 131 -9.48 9.67 16.48
C ASP A 131 -8.47 8.54 16.38
N ASN A 132 -8.23 8.03 15.16
CA ASN A 132 -7.63 6.71 14.97
C ASN A 132 -6.41 6.65 14.03
N ILE A 133 -6.08 7.72 13.30
CA ILE A 133 -5.02 7.69 12.30
C ILE A 133 -3.85 8.53 12.79
N ARG A 134 -2.66 7.97 12.79
CA ARG A 134 -1.42 8.67 13.20
C ARG A 134 -0.44 8.74 12.04
N LEU A 135 0.15 9.91 11.84
CA LEU A 135 1.36 10.09 11.05
C LEU A 135 2.55 10.01 12.00
N LEU A 136 3.30 8.92 11.91
CA LEU A 136 4.40 8.62 12.83
C LEU A 136 5.71 9.27 12.42
N GLN A 137 5.99 9.26 11.11
CA GLN A 137 7.26 9.74 10.56
C GLN A 137 7.05 10.29 9.17
N ALA A 138 7.88 11.26 8.80
CA ALA A 138 8.00 11.76 7.44
C ALA A 138 9.46 12.04 7.09
N SER A 139 9.80 11.88 5.83
CA SER A 139 11.07 12.34 5.28
C SER A 139 10.89 12.88 3.87
N ILE A 140 11.74 13.84 3.52
CA ILE A 140 11.80 14.48 2.20
C ILE A 140 13.20 14.21 1.68
N ALA A 141 13.30 13.46 0.57
CA ALA A 141 14.59 13.17 -0.02
C ALA A 141 15.22 14.43 -0.66
N PRO A 142 16.54 14.60 -0.55
CA PRO A 142 17.22 15.64 -1.30
C PRO A 142 16.98 15.53 -2.80
N VAL A 143 16.83 16.66 -3.47
CA VAL A 143 16.61 16.69 -4.92
C VAL A 143 17.81 17.26 -5.65
N ALA A 144 18.11 16.70 -6.82
CA ALA A 144 19.14 17.26 -7.71
C ALA A 144 18.58 18.46 -8.50
N ARG A 145 19.48 19.28 -9.03
CA ARG A 145 19.11 20.38 -9.93
C ARG A 145 18.39 19.82 -11.16
N GLY A 146 17.24 20.40 -11.49
CA GLY A 146 16.43 19.98 -12.65
C GLY A 146 15.58 18.74 -12.40
N ALA A 147 15.48 18.26 -11.16
CA ALA A 147 14.56 17.19 -10.82
C ALA A 147 13.12 17.62 -11.11
N THR A 148 12.34 16.71 -11.69
CA THR A 148 10.91 16.92 -11.99
C THR A 148 9.99 16.36 -10.90
N THR A 149 10.55 15.67 -9.92
CA THR A 149 9.84 15.12 -8.76
C THR A 149 10.68 15.19 -7.51
N ALA A 150 10.03 15.32 -6.34
CA ALA A 150 10.62 15.12 -5.02
C ALA A 150 10.00 13.88 -4.38
N THR A 151 10.82 13.05 -3.75
CA THR A 151 10.31 11.89 -3.01
C THR A 151 9.98 12.29 -1.58
N VAL A 152 8.73 12.09 -1.19
CA VAL A 152 8.23 12.24 0.18
C VAL A 152 7.89 10.86 0.70
N ALA A 153 8.48 10.46 1.82
CA ALA A 153 8.15 9.20 2.49
C ALA A 153 7.33 9.49 3.76
N LEU A 154 6.24 8.75 3.94
CA LEU A 154 5.33 8.89 5.08
C LEU A 154 5.12 7.53 5.73
N ALA A 155 5.13 7.49 7.06
CA ALA A 155 4.80 6.30 7.84
C ALA A 155 3.57 6.57 8.71
N TRP A 156 2.57 5.75 8.53
CA TRP A 156 1.25 5.85 9.15
C TRP A 156 0.96 4.66 10.04
N GLN A 157 0.05 4.85 10.98
CA GLN A 157 -0.52 3.80 11.80
C GLN A 157 -2.00 4.10 12.05
N ILE A 158 -2.84 3.07 12.13
CA ILE A 158 -4.20 3.19 12.60
C ILE A 158 -4.36 2.44 13.94
N GLU A 159 -5.11 3.02 14.87
CA GLU A 159 -5.44 2.42 16.16
C GLU A 159 -6.80 1.68 16.11
N ALA A 160 -7.67 2.09 15.19
CA ALA A 160 -8.91 1.41 14.82
C ALA A 160 -9.20 1.68 13.34
N ALA A 161 -10.00 0.81 12.71
CA ALA A 161 -10.39 1.00 11.31
C ALA A 161 -11.13 2.34 11.15
N PRO A 162 -10.69 3.22 10.23
CA PRO A 162 -11.39 4.44 9.94
C PRO A 162 -12.72 4.15 9.24
N PRO A 163 -13.71 5.06 9.34
CA PRO A 163 -15.04 4.84 8.78
C PRO A 163 -15.07 4.85 7.23
N LEU A 164 -14.04 5.42 6.60
CA LEU A 164 -13.91 5.49 5.15
C LEU A 164 -12.44 5.58 4.72
N ASP A 165 -12.19 5.43 3.43
CA ASP A 165 -10.87 5.57 2.83
C ASP A 165 -10.61 7.05 2.52
N TYR A 166 -9.82 7.69 3.38
CA TYR A 166 -9.43 9.08 3.18
C TYR A 166 -8.39 9.22 2.07
N SER A 167 -8.48 10.31 1.33
CA SER A 167 -7.45 10.73 0.39
C SER A 167 -6.35 11.51 1.09
N LEU A 168 -5.13 11.38 0.57
CA LEU A 168 -3.95 12.11 1.02
C LEU A 168 -3.68 13.26 0.06
N PHE A 169 -3.40 14.45 0.57
CA PHE A 169 -2.73 15.48 -0.20
C PHE A 169 -1.33 15.77 0.34
N ILE A 170 -0.42 16.11 -0.57
CA ILE A 170 0.91 16.62 -0.29
C ILE A 170 1.07 17.92 -1.06
N HIS A 171 1.26 19.04 -0.39
CA HIS A 171 1.45 20.33 -1.02
C HIS A 171 2.88 20.86 -0.80
N LEU A 172 3.40 21.54 -1.79
CA LEU A 172 4.63 22.32 -1.71
C LEU A 172 4.26 23.81 -1.64
N LEU A 173 4.72 24.49 -0.61
CA LEU A 173 4.46 25.91 -0.38
C LEU A 173 5.75 26.71 -0.54
N ASN A 174 5.64 27.92 -1.16
CA ASN A 174 6.74 28.90 -1.20
C ASN A 174 6.89 29.62 0.15
N ALA A 175 7.85 30.54 0.23
CA ALA A 175 8.11 31.32 1.43
C ALA A 175 6.95 32.24 1.87
N ALA A 176 6.04 32.57 0.95
CA ALA A 176 4.81 33.32 1.24
C ALA A 176 3.66 32.45 1.73
N GLY A 177 3.86 31.13 1.79
CA GLY A 177 2.82 30.16 2.14
C GLY A 177 1.86 29.83 1.01
N GLU A 178 2.16 30.25 -0.21
CA GLU A 178 1.34 29.95 -1.37
C GLU A 178 1.67 28.58 -1.95
N LYS A 179 0.64 27.83 -2.34
CA LYS A 179 0.79 26.51 -2.93
C LYS A 179 1.40 26.59 -4.33
N VAL A 180 2.54 25.95 -4.52
CA VAL A 180 3.29 25.91 -5.78
C VAL A 180 2.95 24.68 -6.61
N THR A 181 2.79 23.54 -5.95
CA THR A 181 2.37 22.27 -6.56
C THR A 181 1.72 21.37 -5.51
N GLN A 182 1.06 20.34 -5.98
CA GLN A 182 0.40 19.35 -5.12
C GLN A 182 0.42 17.96 -5.73
N LEU A 183 0.25 16.98 -4.86
CA LEU A 183 -0.08 15.61 -5.20
C LEU A 183 -1.31 15.23 -4.38
N ASP A 184 -2.40 14.87 -5.06
CA ASP A 184 -3.58 14.27 -4.46
C ASP A 184 -3.60 12.79 -4.85
N THR A 185 -3.68 11.92 -3.85
CA THR A 185 -3.58 10.48 -4.06
C THR A 185 -4.23 9.72 -2.90
N GLN A 186 -4.29 8.41 -3.01
CA GLN A 186 -4.60 7.56 -1.87
C GLN A 186 -3.32 7.22 -1.09
N PRO A 187 -3.41 7.06 0.23
CA PRO A 187 -2.34 6.46 1.01
C PRO A 187 -1.91 5.13 0.40
N ARG A 188 -0.62 4.85 0.49
CA ARG A 188 -0.02 3.67 -0.16
C ARG A 188 1.05 3.04 0.71
N ASP A 189 1.33 1.79 0.44
CA ASP A 189 2.56 1.15 0.85
C ASP A 189 3.63 1.21 -0.27
N GLY A 190 4.66 0.39 -0.15
CA GLY A 190 5.72 0.29 -1.17
C GLY A 190 5.27 -0.32 -2.51
N PHE A 191 4.02 -0.77 -2.64
CA PHE A 191 3.53 -1.53 -3.81
C PHE A 191 2.20 -1.01 -4.39
N GLY A 192 1.79 0.18 -4.02
CA GLY A 192 0.61 0.82 -4.59
C GLY A 192 -0.36 1.38 -3.57
N PRO A 193 -1.49 1.93 -4.03
CA PRO A 193 -2.55 2.41 -3.16
C PRO A 193 -3.04 1.32 -2.21
N LEU A 194 -3.26 1.68 -0.96
CA LEU A 194 -3.73 0.79 0.09
C LEU A 194 -4.86 1.47 0.86
N PRO A 195 -6.13 1.04 0.66
CA PRO A 195 -7.27 1.64 1.35
C PRO A 195 -7.11 1.59 2.87
N MET A 196 -7.30 2.72 3.54
CA MET A 196 -7.06 2.82 5.00
C MET A 196 -7.99 1.94 5.82
N THR A 197 -9.20 1.66 5.33
CA THR A 197 -10.16 0.76 5.97
C THR A 197 -9.67 -0.70 6.04
N THR A 198 -8.64 -1.05 5.24
CA THR A 198 -8.07 -2.39 5.17
C THR A 198 -6.74 -2.51 5.93
N TRP A 199 -6.25 -1.41 6.50
CA TRP A 199 -4.96 -1.44 7.20
C TRP A 199 -5.03 -2.31 8.45
N PRO A 200 -3.98 -3.10 8.73
CA PRO A 200 -3.88 -3.80 10.00
C PRO A 200 -3.74 -2.80 11.14
N MET A 201 -4.53 -2.97 12.18
CA MET A 201 -4.44 -2.13 13.38
C MET A 201 -3.04 -2.23 14.00
N ASN A 202 -2.52 -1.08 14.42
CA ASN A 202 -1.21 -0.93 15.07
C ASN A 202 0.00 -1.36 14.21
N ALA A 203 -0.20 -1.69 12.93
CA ALA A 203 0.90 -1.88 12.01
C ALA A 203 1.34 -0.54 11.40
N THR A 204 2.64 -0.42 11.14
CA THR A 204 3.18 0.73 10.42
C THR A 204 3.06 0.51 8.93
N ILE A 205 2.34 1.39 8.25
CA ILE A 205 2.23 1.43 6.79
C ILE A 205 3.09 2.58 6.28
N ALA A 206 4.10 2.26 5.48
CA ALA A 206 5.03 3.25 4.95
C ALA A 206 5.01 3.28 3.43
N GLY A 207 4.89 4.48 2.87
CA GLY A 207 4.84 4.67 1.42
C GLY A 207 5.68 5.84 0.96
N ASN A 208 6.16 5.74 -0.28
CA ASN A 208 6.87 6.79 -0.99
C ASN A 208 5.94 7.46 -2.01
N TYR A 209 5.99 8.78 -2.06
CA TYR A 209 5.15 9.62 -2.89
C TYR A 209 6.02 10.51 -3.77
N ALA A 210 5.78 10.50 -5.07
CA ALA A 210 6.49 11.34 -6.03
C ALA A 210 5.72 12.65 -6.20
N LEU A 211 6.09 13.68 -5.42
CA LEU A 211 5.54 15.01 -5.54
C LEU A 211 6.06 15.68 -6.82
N PRO A 212 5.21 16.06 -7.78
CA PRO A 212 5.67 16.70 -9.01
C PRO A 212 6.28 18.08 -8.71
N LEU A 213 7.37 18.40 -9.39
CA LEU A 213 8.02 19.70 -9.30
C LEU A 213 7.86 20.43 -10.64
N PRO A 214 7.32 21.67 -10.66
CA PRO A 214 7.31 22.50 -11.85
C PRO A 214 8.73 22.78 -12.37
N VAL A 215 8.90 22.77 -13.69
CA VAL A 215 10.23 22.87 -14.35
C VAL A 215 10.99 24.14 -13.99
N ASN A 216 10.29 25.23 -13.67
CA ASN A 216 10.88 26.55 -13.44
C ASN A 216 10.79 26.99 -11.97
N LEU A 217 10.78 26.06 -11.02
CA LEU A 217 10.85 26.42 -9.61
C LEU A 217 12.19 27.10 -9.29
N PRO A 218 12.16 28.30 -8.70
CA PRO A 218 13.39 28.95 -8.26
C PRO A 218 14.15 28.13 -7.24
N PRO A 219 15.50 28.21 -7.19
CA PRO A 219 16.26 27.72 -6.05
C PRO A 219 15.78 28.35 -4.75
N GLY A 220 15.74 27.56 -3.68
CA GLY A 220 15.25 28.05 -2.40
C GLY A 220 14.71 26.96 -1.49
N GLU A 221 14.12 27.40 -0.39
CA GLU A 221 13.51 26.53 0.60
C GLU A 221 11.97 26.60 0.49
N TYR A 222 11.37 25.42 0.45
CA TYR A 222 9.93 25.23 0.31
C TYR A 222 9.41 24.40 1.48
N THR A 223 8.23 24.75 1.98
CA THR A 223 7.55 23.96 3.02
C THR A 223 6.74 22.84 2.38
N VAL A 224 6.88 21.63 2.92
CA VAL A 224 6.04 20.48 2.53
C VAL A 224 5.01 20.24 3.63
N ILE A 225 3.75 20.24 3.24
CA ILE A 225 2.64 19.95 4.14
C ILE A 225 1.83 18.77 3.62
N VAL A 226 1.19 18.05 4.55
CA VAL A 226 0.31 16.92 4.25
C VAL A 226 -0.99 17.02 5.00
N GLY A 227 -2.01 16.38 4.47
CA GLY A 227 -3.29 16.21 5.15
C GLY A 227 -4.10 15.07 4.57
N LEU A 228 -5.10 14.64 5.33
CA LEU A 228 -6.11 13.69 4.91
C LEU A 228 -7.44 14.40 4.69
N TYR A 229 -8.19 13.97 3.71
CA TYR A 229 -9.51 14.56 3.43
C TYR A 229 -10.50 13.51 2.92
N ASP A 230 -11.77 13.76 3.18
CA ASP A 230 -12.87 13.06 2.54
C ASP A 230 -13.08 13.67 1.14
N TRP A 231 -12.77 12.90 0.10
CA TRP A 231 -12.85 13.37 -1.28
C TRP A 231 -14.30 13.62 -1.74
N GLN A 232 -15.30 12.96 -1.09
CA GLN A 232 -16.72 13.17 -1.40
C GLN A 232 -17.25 14.44 -0.76
N ALA A 233 -16.89 14.69 0.49
CA ALA A 233 -17.29 15.87 1.23
C ALA A 233 -16.42 17.10 0.92
N GLY A 234 -15.23 16.92 0.36
CA GLY A 234 -14.25 17.98 0.13
C GLY A 234 -13.71 18.59 1.43
N ALA A 235 -13.80 17.88 2.54
CA ALA A 235 -13.45 18.36 3.87
C ALA A 235 -12.19 17.67 4.40
N ASN A 236 -11.25 18.47 4.93
CA ASN A 236 -10.08 17.95 5.61
C ASN A 236 -10.47 17.21 6.89
N LEU A 237 -9.84 16.06 7.13
CA LEU A 237 -9.98 15.34 8.37
C LEU A 237 -9.29 16.14 9.49
N ALA A 238 -9.99 16.33 10.59
CA ALA A 238 -9.48 17.07 11.74
C ALA A 238 -8.14 16.47 12.20
N ALA A 239 -7.13 17.32 12.37
CA ALA A 239 -5.82 16.91 12.83
C ALA A 239 -5.43 17.64 14.12
N THR A 240 -4.68 16.93 14.99
CA THR A 240 -4.14 17.43 16.26
C THR A 240 -2.69 16.98 16.41
N GLY A 241 -1.89 17.73 17.19
CA GLY A 241 -0.48 17.42 17.44
C GLY A 241 0.43 18.63 17.26
N SER A 242 1.72 18.45 17.53
CA SER A 242 2.70 19.55 17.60
C SER A 242 3.01 20.18 16.25
N ASN A 243 2.89 19.44 15.16
CA ASN A 243 3.20 19.89 13.79
C ASN A 243 1.95 20.30 13.01
N VAL A 244 0.80 20.33 13.66
CA VAL A 244 -0.48 20.65 13.00
C VAL A 244 -0.66 22.16 12.96
N GLN A 245 -1.04 22.65 11.79
CA GLN A 245 -1.35 24.04 11.49
C GLN A 245 -2.84 24.26 11.25
N PRO A 246 -3.33 25.53 11.22
CA PRO A 246 -4.71 25.82 10.86
C PRO A 246 -5.11 25.18 9.53
N GLY A 247 -6.35 24.68 9.44
CA GLY A 247 -6.83 23.94 8.28
C GLY A 247 -6.57 22.44 8.33
N HIS A 248 -6.12 21.92 9.50
CA HIS A 248 -5.88 20.48 9.71
C HIS A 248 -4.79 19.92 8.80
N ILE A 249 -3.73 20.68 8.60
CA ILE A 249 -2.56 20.32 7.81
C ILE A 249 -1.36 20.11 8.71
N VAL A 250 -0.47 19.19 8.31
CA VAL A 250 0.74 18.86 9.06
C VAL A 250 1.96 19.33 8.29
N ASP A 251 2.78 20.20 8.91
CA ASP A 251 4.09 20.58 8.38
C ASP A 251 5.06 19.42 8.61
N ILE A 252 5.54 18.80 7.55
CA ILE A 252 6.44 17.66 7.60
C ILE A 252 7.90 18.01 7.31
N GLY A 253 8.20 19.28 7.05
CA GLY A 253 9.57 19.76 6.85
C GLY A 253 9.78 20.59 5.61
N ARG A 254 11.05 20.69 5.23
CA ARG A 254 11.51 21.59 4.15
C ARG A 254 12.15 20.82 3.00
N LEU A 255 11.75 21.19 1.78
CA LEU A 255 12.44 20.81 0.56
C LEU A 255 13.35 21.94 0.13
N ARG A 256 14.64 21.67 -0.01
CA ARG A 256 15.60 22.64 -0.54
C ARG A 256 15.91 22.32 -2.00
N LEU A 257 15.66 23.29 -2.87
CA LEU A 257 16.02 23.24 -4.28
C LEU A 257 17.38 23.94 -4.49
N PRO A 258 18.33 23.27 -5.18
CA PRO A 258 19.69 23.80 -5.43
C PRO A 258 19.73 24.90 -6.48
#